data_6b0ceefccd1495d9a91357c952410bfa
#
_entry.id   6b0ceefccd1495d9a91357c952410bfa
#
_cell.length_a   1.000
_cell.length_b   1.000
_cell.length_c   1.000
_cell.angle_alpha   90.00
_cell.angle_beta   90.00
_cell.angle_gamma   90.00
#
_symmetry.space_group_name_H-M   'P 1'
#
loop_
_entity.id
_entity.type
_entity.pdbx_description
1 polymer ?
#
loop_
_entity_poly.entity_id
_entity_poly.type
_entity_poly.pdbx_seq_one_letter_code
_entity_poly.pdbx_strand_id
1 'polypeptide(L)'
;MLLALPPSPVEVLNDRNRDLIGFYRVLQDARARTDLLDRLQWTPYARDEYARALDLLNSSEDDPITRAWAFFLVSNASFSGGGQSGLTEKRFATSTQRSQGRRMNYHIEGLPALAQRLKNVVIENRDAINLLDQYDSPDTLFFLDPPYYPDTRNIHHERSRGTYAGGEMDAVQHLELLAMCRQLKGFVALCGYAHDDYDDALLSAGWETLSFHRKALSSLHRDTDQSQREERVWINHKLAGHLDGRQQITMF
;
A
#
# COMPACT_ATOMS: atom_id res chain seq x y z
N MET A 1 -3.88 -4.70 5.09
CA MET A 1 -4.10 -5.90 5.92
C MET A 1 -3.94 -5.61 7.41
N LEU A 2 -2.80 -5.15 7.91
CA LEU A 2 -2.52 -4.91 9.34
C LEU A 2 -3.64 -4.15 10.08
N LEU A 3 -4.16 -3.09 9.48
CA LEU A 3 -5.22 -2.26 10.10
C LEU A 3 -6.60 -2.94 10.20
N ALA A 4 -6.82 -4.01 9.45
CA ALA A 4 -8.08 -4.76 9.42
C ALA A 4 -8.05 -6.01 10.32
N LEU A 5 -6.89 -6.39 10.83
CA LEU A 5 -6.73 -7.54 11.72
C LEU A 5 -6.73 -7.11 13.20
N PRO A 6 -7.09 -8.01 14.11
CA PRO A 6 -6.86 -7.80 15.54
C PRO A 6 -5.36 -7.54 15.80
N PRO A 7 -5.03 -6.67 16.77
CA PRO A 7 -3.64 -6.40 17.13
C PRO A 7 -2.88 -7.66 17.55
N SER A 8 -1.66 -7.81 17.03
CA SER A 8 -0.69 -8.79 17.50
C SER A 8 0.24 -8.19 18.58
N PRO A 9 0.93 -9.02 19.40
CA PRO A 9 1.84 -8.53 20.43
C PRO A 9 2.94 -7.60 19.88
N VAL A 10 3.44 -7.90 18.68
CA VAL A 10 4.38 -7.07 17.93
C VAL A 10 3.85 -6.87 16.52
N GLU A 11 3.76 -5.62 16.09
CA GLU A 11 3.34 -5.25 14.75
C GLU A 11 4.30 -4.25 14.16
N VAL A 12 4.68 -4.48 12.91
CA VAL A 12 5.58 -3.61 12.16
C VAL A 12 4.92 -3.22 10.84
N LEU A 13 4.94 -1.93 10.54
CA LEU A 13 4.52 -1.38 9.26
C LEU A 13 5.72 -0.71 8.62
N ASN A 14 6.07 -1.15 7.43
CA ASN A 14 7.17 -0.58 6.67
C ASN A 14 6.70 -0.12 5.29
N ASP A 15 7.17 1.04 4.87
CA ASP A 15 7.03 1.52 3.50
C ASP A 15 8.22 2.43 3.16
N ARG A 16 8.66 2.42 1.90
CA ARG A 16 9.72 3.32 1.41
C ARG A 16 9.21 4.75 1.16
N ASN A 17 7.91 4.93 1.05
CA ASN A 17 7.29 6.25 0.87
C ASN A 17 7.40 7.07 2.16
N ARG A 18 8.31 8.03 2.15
CA ARG A 18 8.59 8.90 3.30
C ARG A 18 7.38 9.74 3.71
N ASP A 19 6.55 10.15 2.76
CA ASP A 19 5.37 10.97 3.06
C ASP A 19 4.28 10.15 3.75
N LEU A 20 4.06 8.90 3.32
CA LEU A 20 3.18 7.97 4.00
C LEU A 20 3.64 7.68 5.43
N ILE A 21 4.92 7.38 5.58
CA ILE A 21 5.50 7.10 6.90
C ILE A 21 5.50 8.34 7.78
N GLY A 22 5.81 9.52 7.21
CA GLY A 22 5.72 10.81 7.90
C GLY A 22 4.30 11.09 8.39
N PHE A 23 3.29 10.83 7.56
CA PHE A 23 1.89 10.95 7.93
C PHE A 23 1.53 10.05 9.14
N TYR A 24 1.94 8.79 9.13
CA TYR A 24 1.68 7.88 10.26
C TYR A 24 2.40 8.32 11.55
N ARG A 25 3.63 8.84 11.46
CA ARG A 25 4.36 9.37 12.62
C ARG A 25 3.67 10.60 13.22
N VAL A 26 3.16 11.50 12.38
CA VAL A 26 2.35 12.65 12.83
C VAL A 26 1.08 12.17 13.54
N LEU A 27 0.43 11.13 13.06
CA LEU A 27 -0.74 10.54 13.73
C LEU A 27 -0.40 9.90 15.09
N GLN A 28 0.80 9.37 15.27
CA GLN A 28 1.24 8.78 16.55
C GLN A 28 1.55 9.86 17.61
N ASP A 29 2.05 11.03 17.21
CA ASP A 29 2.30 12.15 18.12
C ASP A 29 1.01 12.88 18.49
N ALA A 30 0.72 13.02 19.78
CA ALA A 30 -0.56 13.56 20.27
C ALA A 30 -0.76 15.03 19.87
N ARG A 31 0.30 15.86 19.92
CA ARG A 31 0.23 17.27 19.60
C ARG A 31 0.16 17.48 18.09
N ALA A 32 1.08 16.89 17.35
CA ALA A 32 1.11 17.00 15.91
C ALA A 32 -0.18 16.46 15.25
N ARG A 33 -0.76 15.38 15.80
CA ARG A 33 -2.06 14.87 15.38
C ARG A 33 -3.18 15.90 15.58
N THR A 34 -3.22 16.57 16.73
CA THR A 34 -4.25 17.59 17.00
C THR A 34 -4.15 18.72 15.99
N ASP A 35 -2.95 19.24 15.74
CA ASP A 35 -2.70 20.31 14.79
C ASP A 35 -3.05 19.89 13.35
N LEU A 36 -2.72 18.65 12.97
CA LEU A 36 -3.09 18.10 11.67
C LEU A 36 -4.62 17.97 11.50
N LEU A 37 -5.31 17.42 12.50
CA LEU A 37 -6.76 17.23 12.46
C LEU A 37 -7.50 18.57 12.39
N ASP A 38 -7.09 19.55 13.17
CA ASP A 38 -7.67 20.89 13.11
C ASP A 38 -7.50 21.51 11.72
N ARG A 39 -6.31 21.43 11.15
CA ARG A 39 -6.04 21.91 9.79
C ARG A 39 -6.88 21.18 8.73
N LEU A 40 -6.98 19.84 8.79
CA LEU A 40 -7.74 19.04 7.83
C LEU A 40 -9.25 19.33 7.92
N GLN A 41 -9.78 19.51 9.12
CA GLN A 41 -11.21 19.78 9.36
C GLN A 41 -11.69 21.04 8.60
N TRP A 42 -10.83 22.05 8.45
CA TRP A 42 -11.15 23.30 7.78
C TRP A 42 -10.57 23.43 6.37
N THR A 43 -9.96 22.35 5.85
CA THR A 43 -9.44 22.32 4.48
C THR A 43 -10.57 22.06 3.49
N PRO A 44 -10.89 23.00 2.59
CA PRO A 44 -11.93 22.76 1.59
C PRO A 44 -11.48 21.73 0.55
N TYR A 45 -12.43 20.95 0.04
CA TYR A 45 -12.18 20.10 -1.12
C TYR A 45 -12.12 20.97 -2.38
N ALA A 46 -10.96 21.54 -2.67
CA ALA A 46 -10.76 22.51 -3.73
C ALA A 46 -9.53 22.14 -4.60
N ARG A 47 -9.62 22.49 -5.88
CA ARG A 47 -8.52 22.24 -6.84
C ARG A 47 -7.25 23.02 -6.46
N ASP A 48 -7.39 24.24 -6.00
CA ASP A 48 -6.26 25.09 -5.62
C ASP A 48 -5.55 24.54 -4.38
N GLU A 49 -6.29 23.99 -3.41
CA GLU A 49 -5.69 23.31 -2.26
C GLU A 49 -4.97 22.02 -2.66
N TYR A 50 -5.53 21.27 -3.62
CA TYR A 50 -4.86 20.10 -4.18
C TYR A 50 -3.57 20.47 -4.92
N ALA A 51 -3.57 21.52 -5.74
CA ALA A 51 -2.39 22.02 -6.44
C ALA A 51 -1.30 22.46 -5.44
N ARG A 52 -1.69 23.23 -4.44
CA ARG A 52 -0.80 23.65 -3.34
C ARG A 52 -0.19 22.46 -2.59
N ALA A 53 -0.99 21.45 -2.31
CA ALA A 53 -0.51 20.24 -1.64
C ALA A 53 0.50 19.45 -2.52
N LEU A 54 0.26 19.39 -3.84
CA LEU A 54 1.23 18.80 -4.79
C LEU A 54 2.56 19.55 -4.80
N ASP A 55 2.52 20.88 -4.86
CA ASP A 55 3.73 21.70 -4.84
C ASP A 55 4.53 21.51 -3.56
N LEU A 56 3.86 21.42 -2.40
CA LEU A 56 4.50 21.14 -1.11
C LEU A 56 5.17 19.76 -1.07
N LEU A 57 4.54 18.70 -1.59
CA LEU A 57 5.15 17.37 -1.65
C LEU A 57 6.36 17.31 -2.59
N ASN A 58 6.38 18.15 -3.64
CA ASN A 58 7.48 18.25 -4.59
C ASN A 58 8.57 19.25 -4.18
N SER A 59 8.34 20.01 -3.12
CA SER A 59 9.29 20.98 -2.58
C SER A 59 10.19 20.39 -1.49
N SER A 60 11.11 21.19 -0.97
CA SER A 60 11.92 20.90 0.21
C SER A 60 11.22 21.27 1.53
N GLU A 61 9.89 21.31 1.56
CA GLU A 61 9.13 21.54 2.79
C GLU A 61 9.44 20.46 3.82
N ASP A 62 9.91 20.86 5.00
CA ASP A 62 10.37 19.94 6.04
C ASP A 62 9.42 19.89 7.26
N ASP A 63 8.41 20.79 7.35
CA ASP A 63 7.45 20.74 8.45
C ASP A 63 6.60 19.46 8.36
N PRO A 64 6.68 18.56 9.36
CA PRO A 64 6.01 17.26 9.30
C PRO A 64 4.49 17.36 9.19
N ILE A 65 3.88 18.37 9.85
CA ILE A 65 2.43 18.55 9.85
C ILE A 65 1.97 19.04 8.48
N THR A 66 2.70 19.99 7.89
CA THR A 66 2.41 20.50 6.54
C THR A 66 2.56 19.40 5.48
N ARG A 67 3.60 18.58 5.56
CA ARG A 67 3.76 17.43 4.65
C ARG A 67 2.66 16.39 4.86
N ALA A 68 2.30 16.07 6.11
CA ALA A 68 1.23 15.12 6.41
C ALA A 68 -0.14 15.61 5.90
N TRP A 69 -0.43 16.90 6.04
CA TRP A 69 -1.61 17.54 5.47
C TRP A 69 -1.62 17.42 3.94
N ALA A 70 -0.51 17.75 3.29
CA ALA A 70 -0.39 17.69 1.83
C ALA A 70 -0.54 16.24 1.32
N PHE A 71 0.12 15.28 1.97
CA PHE A 71 0.01 13.86 1.64
C PHE A 71 -1.43 13.36 1.76
N PHE A 72 -2.13 13.66 2.87
CA PHE A 72 -3.52 13.27 3.05
C PHE A 72 -4.42 13.84 1.96
N LEU A 73 -4.29 15.14 1.67
CA LEU A 73 -5.11 15.81 0.66
C LEU A 73 -4.88 15.23 -0.74
N VAL A 74 -3.63 15.07 -1.14
CA VAL A 74 -3.29 14.48 -2.45
C VAL A 74 -3.78 13.05 -2.55
N SER A 75 -3.62 12.24 -1.51
CA SER A 75 -4.08 10.84 -1.48
C SER A 75 -5.59 10.71 -1.60
N ASN A 76 -6.35 11.64 -1.02
CA ASN A 76 -7.81 11.60 -1.01
C ASN A 76 -8.47 12.33 -2.19
N ALA A 77 -7.79 13.34 -2.75
CA ALA A 77 -8.33 14.16 -3.82
C ALA A 77 -7.82 13.78 -5.21
N SER A 78 -6.92 12.79 -5.33
CA SER A 78 -6.48 12.26 -6.62
C SER A 78 -7.44 11.23 -7.19
N PHE A 79 -7.61 11.25 -8.51
CA PHE A 79 -8.21 10.13 -9.24
C PHE A 79 -7.28 8.91 -9.18
N SER A 80 -7.79 7.76 -8.76
CA SER A 80 -7.07 6.48 -8.59
C SER A 80 -6.13 6.39 -7.35
N GLY A 81 -6.35 7.22 -6.35
CA GLY A 81 -5.55 7.17 -5.11
C GLY A 81 -4.20 7.89 -5.22
N GLY A 82 -3.91 8.71 -4.24
CA GLY A 82 -2.63 9.41 -4.14
C GLY A 82 -1.57 8.53 -3.48
N GLY A 83 -0.34 8.92 -3.62
CA GLY A 83 0.84 8.20 -3.12
C GLY A 83 1.77 7.76 -4.26
N GLN A 84 1.40 8.05 -5.47
CA GLN A 84 2.16 7.75 -6.67
C GLN A 84 3.00 8.97 -7.11
N SER A 85 4.22 8.75 -7.55
CA SER A 85 5.02 9.79 -8.19
C SER A 85 4.41 10.24 -9.53
N GLY A 86 4.68 11.47 -9.96
CA GLY A 86 4.17 12.01 -11.23
C GLY A 86 2.70 12.45 -11.19
N LEU A 87 2.15 12.71 -10.02
CA LEU A 87 0.83 13.34 -9.89
C LEU A 87 0.88 14.78 -10.42
N THR A 88 -0.20 15.18 -11.07
CA THR A 88 -0.38 16.52 -11.64
C THR A 88 -1.74 17.07 -11.24
N GLU A 89 -1.94 18.38 -11.33
CA GLU A 89 -3.22 19.05 -11.08
C GLU A 89 -4.38 18.46 -11.88
N LYS A 90 -4.11 17.90 -13.07
CA LYS A 90 -5.11 17.24 -13.92
C LYS A 90 -5.71 15.98 -13.29
N ARG A 91 -5.09 15.45 -12.22
CA ARG A 91 -5.61 14.28 -11.50
C ARG A 91 -6.56 14.61 -10.36
N PHE A 92 -6.87 15.86 -10.12
CA PHE A 92 -7.89 16.23 -9.13
C PHE A 92 -9.23 15.54 -9.43
N ALA A 93 -9.69 14.73 -8.47
CA ALA A 93 -10.88 13.91 -8.65
C ALA A 93 -12.16 14.74 -8.52
N THR A 94 -12.98 14.73 -9.56
CA THR A 94 -14.32 15.33 -9.55
C THR A 94 -15.36 14.28 -9.93
N SER A 95 -16.58 14.42 -9.42
CA SER A 95 -17.67 13.52 -9.75
C SER A 95 -19.00 14.26 -9.74
N THR A 96 -19.86 13.97 -10.68
CA THR A 96 -21.25 14.45 -10.73
C THR A 96 -22.21 13.56 -9.94
N GLN A 97 -21.77 12.36 -9.57
CA GLN A 97 -22.61 11.35 -8.90
C GLN A 97 -22.32 11.21 -7.41
N ARG A 98 -21.11 11.54 -6.96
CA ARG A 98 -20.67 11.36 -5.57
C ARG A 98 -19.95 12.60 -5.07
N SER A 99 -20.30 13.07 -3.89
CA SER A 99 -19.59 14.16 -3.22
C SER A 99 -18.21 13.70 -2.75
N GLN A 100 -17.17 14.17 -3.41
CA GLN A 100 -15.78 13.89 -3.02
C GLN A 100 -15.43 14.58 -1.69
N GLY A 101 -15.98 15.76 -1.42
CA GLY A 101 -15.81 16.44 -0.13
C GLY A 101 -16.38 15.63 1.03
N ARG A 102 -17.57 15.03 0.89
CA ARG A 102 -18.12 14.14 1.95
C ARG A 102 -17.25 12.91 2.16
N ARG A 103 -16.69 12.34 1.10
CA ARG A 103 -15.76 11.21 1.20
C ARG A 103 -14.49 11.62 1.96
N MET A 104 -13.94 12.79 1.65
CA MET A 104 -12.77 13.31 2.36
C MET A 104 -13.07 13.51 3.86
N ASN A 105 -14.21 14.12 4.20
CA ASN A 105 -14.62 14.30 5.60
C ASN A 105 -14.76 12.98 6.33
N TYR A 106 -15.38 11.96 5.72
CA TYR A 106 -15.46 10.62 6.29
C TYR A 106 -14.07 10.03 6.61
N HIS A 107 -13.09 10.25 5.73
CA HIS A 107 -11.71 9.80 5.98
C HIS A 107 -11.05 10.60 7.11
N ILE A 108 -11.29 11.93 7.20
CA ILE A 108 -10.79 12.77 8.31
C ILE A 108 -11.37 12.28 9.65
N GLU A 109 -12.66 12.01 9.71
CA GLU A 109 -13.32 11.46 10.89
C GLU A 109 -12.77 10.10 11.33
N GLY A 110 -12.23 9.31 10.41
CA GLY A 110 -11.58 8.03 10.69
C GLY A 110 -10.16 8.13 11.24
N LEU A 111 -9.47 9.28 11.12
CA LEU A 111 -8.07 9.41 11.52
C LEU A 111 -7.80 9.19 13.01
N PRO A 112 -8.65 9.60 13.96
CA PRO A 112 -8.45 9.29 15.37
C PRO A 112 -8.44 7.77 15.66
N ALA A 113 -9.32 7.01 15.02
CA ALA A 113 -9.35 5.55 15.15
C ALA A 113 -8.09 4.91 14.54
N LEU A 114 -7.64 5.41 13.38
CA LEU A 114 -6.38 4.99 12.77
C LEU A 114 -5.19 5.28 13.71
N ALA A 115 -5.12 6.48 14.28
CA ALA A 115 -4.06 6.86 15.21
C ALA A 115 -4.04 5.93 16.44
N GLN A 116 -5.21 5.61 17.00
CA GLN A 116 -5.33 4.67 18.12
C GLN A 116 -4.84 3.27 17.73
N ARG A 117 -5.16 2.80 16.51
CA ARG A 117 -4.71 1.50 16.00
C ARG A 117 -3.20 1.44 15.79
N LEU A 118 -2.59 2.55 15.34
CA LEU A 118 -1.15 2.65 15.11
C LEU A 118 -0.31 2.83 16.37
N LYS A 119 -0.93 3.11 17.53
CA LYS A 119 -0.22 3.51 18.75
C LYS A 119 0.90 2.55 19.17
N ASN A 120 0.69 1.25 18.99
CA ASN A 120 1.63 0.22 19.39
C ASN A 120 2.36 -0.42 18.17
N VAL A 121 2.16 0.12 16.98
CA VAL A 121 2.80 -0.37 15.75
C VAL A 121 4.17 0.29 15.60
N VAL A 122 5.20 -0.51 15.38
CA VAL A 122 6.52 -0.02 14.97
C VAL A 122 6.43 0.46 13.54
N ILE A 123 6.82 1.71 13.29
CA ILE A 123 6.78 2.30 11.95
C ILE A 123 8.20 2.45 11.43
N GLU A 124 8.49 1.73 10.36
CA GLU A 124 9.77 1.71 9.67
C GLU A 124 9.68 2.41 8.32
N ASN A 125 10.81 2.99 7.87
CA ASN A 125 10.95 3.57 6.53
C ASN A 125 12.28 3.09 5.93
N ARG A 126 12.34 1.81 5.64
CA ARG A 126 13.56 1.14 5.22
C ARG A 126 13.29 0.25 4.01
N ASP A 127 14.38 -0.21 3.40
CA ASP A 127 14.29 -1.27 2.41
C ASP A 127 13.74 -2.55 3.06
N ALA A 128 12.74 -3.17 2.41
CA ALA A 128 12.05 -4.33 2.97
C ALA A 128 12.98 -5.52 3.17
N ILE A 129 13.90 -5.78 2.23
CA ILE A 129 14.82 -6.92 2.30
C ILE A 129 15.64 -6.89 3.58
N ASN A 130 16.12 -5.70 3.98
CA ASN A 130 16.89 -5.54 5.21
C ASN A 130 16.05 -5.73 6.49
N LEU A 131 14.73 -5.60 6.40
CA LEU A 131 13.82 -5.79 7.53
C LEU A 131 13.36 -7.24 7.67
N LEU A 132 13.24 -7.98 6.58
CA LEU A 132 12.75 -9.35 6.60
C LEU A 132 13.60 -10.22 7.51
N ASP A 133 14.92 -10.15 7.40
CA ASP A 133 15.84 -10.90 8.27
C ASP A 133 15.73 -10.48 9.74
N GLN A 134 15.59 -9.17 9.99
CA GLN A 134 15.50 -8.63 11.37
C GLN A 134 14.27 -9.13 12.12
N TYR A 135 13.14 -9.29 11.44
CA TYR A 135 11.86 -9.67 12.05
C TYR A 135 11.50 -11.15 11.81
N ASP A 136 12.40 -11.94 11.18
CA ASP A 136 12.12 -13.34 10.90
C ASP A 136 12.13 -14.20 12.16
N SER A 137 10.99 -14.80 12.43
CA SER A 137 10.83 -15.83 13.47
C SER A 137 9.76 -16.85 13.03
N PRO A 138 9.73 -18.04 13.66
CA PRO A 138 8.68 -19.01 13.34
C PRO A 138 7.25 -18.49 13.52
N ASP A 139 7.03 -17.48 14.38
CA ASP A 139 5.70 -16.96 14.69
C ASP A 139 5.37 -15.65 13.95
N THR A 140 6.28 -15.15 13.11
CA THR A 140 6.07 -13.94 12.33
C THR A 140 5.22 -14.22 11.09
N LEU A 141 4.22 -13.36 10.83
CA LEU A 141 3.51 -13.30 9.56
C LEU A 141 4.01 -12.10 8.74
N PHE A 142 4.62 -12.37 7.61
CA PHE A 142 4.99 -11.40 6.62
C PHE A 142 3.88 -11.26 5.57
N PHE A 143 3.32 -10.06 5.45
CA PHE A 143 2.45 -9.68 4.35
C PHE A 143 3.19 -8.68 3.47
N LEU A 144 3.58 -9.11 2.30
CA LEU A 144 4.44 -8.38 1.37
C LEU A 144 3.62 -7.93 0.16
N ASP A 145 3.57 -6.62 -0.07
CA ASP A 145 2.88 -5.99 -1.22
C ASP A 145 3.87 -5.05 -1.93
N PRO A 146 4.90 -5.62 -2.60
CA PRO A 146 5.91 -4.83 -3.28
C PRO A 146 5.33 -4.10 -4.49
N PRO A 147 6.04 -3.09 -5.06
CA PRO A 147 5.74 -2.61 -6.40
C PRO A 147 5.65 -3.80 -7.37
N TYR A 148 4.54 -3.90 -8.11
CA TYR A 148 4.33 -5.06 -8.98
C TYR A 148 5.31 -5.05 -10.16
N TYR A 149 5.65 -6.23 -10.64
CA TYR A 149 6.64 -6.44 -11.69
C TYR A 149 6.40 -5.50 -12.89
N PRO A 150 7.40 -4.79 -13.38
CA PRO A 150 7.23 -3.76 -14.42
C PRO A 150 6.50 -4.25 -15.67
N ASP A 151 6.81 -5.47 -16.13
CA ASP A 151 6.23 -6.05 -17.36
C ASP A 151 4.75 -6.43 -17.22
N THR A 152 4.27 -6.63 -15.98
CA THR A 152 2.87 -6.94 -15.71
C THR A 152 1.98 -5.71 -15.73
N ARG A 153 2.57 -4.51 -15.76
CA ARG A 153 1.85 -3.25 -15.83
C ARG A 153 1.78 -2.75 -17.27
N ASN A 154 0.63 -2.17 -17.68
CA ASN A 154 0.47 -1.61 -19.03
C ASN A 154 1.48 -0.49 -19.28
N ILE A 155 2.56 -0.79 -20.00
CA ILE A 155 3.65 0.11 -20.39
C ILE A 155 3.18 1.09 -21.50
N HIS A 156 2.01 0.88 -22.11
CA HIS A 156 1.50 1.71 -23.22
C HIS A 156 1.13 3.15 -22.86
N HIS A 157 1.20 3.51 -21.59
CA HIS A 157 1.18 4.91 -21.20
C HIS A 157 2.56 5.31 -20.68
N GLU A 158 3.31 6.07 -21.48
CA GLU A 158 4.51 6.81 -21.04
C GLU A 158 4.29 7.60 -19.74
N ARG A 159 3.03 7.77 -19.32
CA ARG A 159 2.57 8.38 -18.07
C ARG A 159 2.64 7.46 -16.84
N SER A 160 2.98 6.17 -17.01
CA SER A 160 3.04 5.18 -15.91
C SER A 160 4.47 5.03 -15.33
N ARG A 161 5.47 5.70 -15.91
CA ARG A 161 6.81 5.73 -15.33
C ARG A 161 6.78 6.55 -14.05
N GLY A 162 7.16 5.94 -12.94
CA GLY A 162 7.18 6.58 -11.63
C GLY A 162 5.86 6.45 -10.86
N THR A 163 5.24 5.27 -10.86
CA THR A 163 3.94 5.01 -10.25
C THR A 163 4.01 4.90 -8.71
N TYR A 164 5.14 4.54 -8.14
CA TYR A 164 5.34 4.38 -6.70
C TYR A 164 6.23 5.49 -6.13
N ALA A 165 5.74 6.20 -5.14
CA ALA A 165 6.51 7.26 -4.47
C ALA A 165 7.71 6.72 -3.68
N GLY A 166 7.69 5.45 -3.29
CA GLY A 166 8.80 4.73 -2.66
C GLY A 166 9.86 4.21 -3.65
N GLY A 167 9.66 4.43 -4.97
CA GLY A 167 10.48 3.88 -6.04
C GLY A 167 9.92 2.61 -6.64
N GLU A 168 10.33 2.32 -7.87
CA GLU A 168 10.02 1.08 -8.57
C GLU A 168 11.00 -0.02 -8.13
N MET A 169 10.59 -1.28 -8.25
CA MET A 169 11.48 -2.42 -8.16
C MET A 169 11.82 -2.91 -9.57
N ASP A 170 13.09 -3.12 -9.85
CA ASP A 170 13.56 -3.76 -11.09
C ASP A 170 13.55 -5.29 -10.95
N ALA A 171 13.82 -5.99 -12.07
CA ALA A 171 13.81 -7.44 -12.09
C ALA A 171 14.82 -8.07 -11.10
N VAL A 172 15.99 -7.46 -10.91
CA VAL A 172 17.02 -7.96 -9.99
C VAL A 172 16.52 -7.87 -8.54
N GLN A 173 15.93 -6.75 -8.17
CA GLN A 173 15.35 -6.55 -6.83
C GLN A 173 14.18 -7.51 -6.56
N HIS A 174 13.36 -7.81 -7.58
CA HIS A 174 12.31 -8.84 -7.45
C HIS A 174 12.92 -10.22 -7.19
N LEU A 175 13.96 -10.61 -7.93
CA LEU A 175 14.64 -11.90 -7.73
C LEU A 175 15.30 -11.98 -6.33
N GLU A 176 15.89 -10.89 -5.85
CA GLU A 176 16.45 -10.81 -4.49
C GLU A 176 15.35 -10.98 -3.43
N LEU A 177 14.20 -10.32 -3.60
CA LEU A 177 13.04 -10.49 -2.71
C LEU A 177 12.55 -11.94 -2.69
N LEU A 178 12.42 -12.59 -3.86
CA LEU A 178 12.00 -13.98 -3.97
C LEU A 178 13.00 -14.94 -3.28
N ALA A 179 14.29 -14.71 -3.47
CA ALA A 179 15.33 -15.49 -2.81
C ALA A 179 15.27 -15.34 -1.29
N MET A 180 15.03 -14.13 -0.77
CA MET A 180 14.85 -13.88 0.65
C MET A 180 13.60 -14.56 1.18
N CYS A 181 12.45 -14.40 0.51
CA CYS A 181 11.17 -15.01 0.92
C CYS A 181 11.27 -16.53 1.10
N ARG A 182 12.04 -17.22 0.26
CA ARG A 182 12.25 -18.67 0.35
C ARG A 182 13.04 -19.11 1.59
N GLN A 183 13.78 -18.21 2.24
CA GLN A 183 14.62 -18.50 3.40
C GLN A 183 13.92 -18.18 4.73
N LEU A 184 12.81 -17.44 4.69
CA LEU A 184 12.08 -17.01 5.88
C LEU A 184 11.49 -18.21 6.65
N LYS A 185 11.64 -18.19 7.97
CA LYS A 185 11.09 -19.18 8.92
C LYS A 185 9.62 -18.93 9.23
N GLY A 186 9.17 -17.68 9.05
CA GLY A 186 7.82 -17.22 9.33
C GLY A 186 6.80 -17.66 8.30
N PHE A 187 5.57 -17.25 8.51
CA PHE A 187 4.46 -17.33 7.55
C PHE A 187 4.63 -16.21 6.53
N VAL A 188 4.47 -16.49 5.25
CA VAL A 188 4.66 -15.48 4.20
C VAL A 188 3.49 -15.47 3.24
N ALA A 189 2.95 -14.29 2.98
CA ALA A 189 2.01 -13.99 1.92
C ALA A 189 2.60 -12.87 1.05
N LEU A 190 2.84 -13.13 -0.23
CA LEU A 190 3.42 -12.19 -1.19
C LEU A 190 2.41 -11.87 -2.27
N CYS A 191 2.07 -10.58 -2.44
CA CYS A 191 1.10 -10.10 -3.42
C CYS A 191 1.77 -9.67 -4.73
N GLY A 192 1.07 -9.84 -5.85
CA GLY A 192 1.52 -9.38 -7.17
C GLY A 192 0.56 -9.74 -8.28
N TYR A 193 0.90 -9.34 -9.51
CA TYR A 193 0.29 -9.92 -10.70
C TYR A 193 0.99 -11.21 -11.07
N ALA A 194 0.28 -12.12 -11.76
CA ALA A 194 0.86 -13.34 -12.31
C ALA A 194 2.13 -13.02 -13.13
N HIS A 195 3.23 -13.69 -12.83
CA HIS A 195 4.52 -13.55 -13.50
C HIS A 195 5.35 -14.83 -13.40
N ASP A 196 5.99 -15.22 -14.49
CA ASP A 196 6.72 -16.49 -14.58
C ASP A 196 7.85 -16.58 -13.56
N ASP A 197 8.63 -15.51 -13.34
CA ASP A 197 9.71 -15.50 -12.34
C ASP A 197 9.21 -15.82 -10.93
N TYR A 198 8.00 -15.33 -10.58
CA TYR A 198 7.40 -15.60 -9.28
C TYR A 198 6.92 -17.04 -9.18
N ASP A 199 6.24 -17.55 -10.23
CA ASP A 199 5.75 -18.91 -10.27
C ASP A 199 6.92 -19.91 -10.27
N ASP A 200 7.92 -19.71 -11.11
CA ASP A 200 9.11 -20.58 -11.18
C ASP A 200 9.88 -20.61 -9.86
N ALA A 201 10.08 -19.45 -9.24
CA ALA A 201 10.83 -19.37 -7.99
C ALA A 201 10.08 -19.95 -6.80
N LEU A 202 8.77 -19.71 -6.67
CA LEU A 202 8.01 -20.01 -5.47
C LEU A 202 7.29 -21.35 -5.55
N LEU A 203 6.64 -21.70 -6.68
CA LEU A 203 5.94 -22.98 -6.81
C LEU A 203 6.91 -24.16 -6.79
N SER A 204 8.10 -24.00 -7.41
CA SER A 204 9.17 -25.03 -7.33
C SER A 204 9.65 -25.25 -5.88
N ALA A 205 9.46 -24.28 -4.99
CA ALA A 205 9.79 -24.37 -3.57
C ALA A 205 8.61 -24.83 -2.69
N GLY A 206 7.51 -25.30 -3.30
CA GLY A 206 6.34 -25.84 -2.59
C GLY A 206 5.40 -24.76 -2.03
N TRP A 207 5.45 -23.54 -2.59
CA TRP A 207 4.47 -22.51 -2.28
C TRP A 207 3.17 -22.76 -3.04
N GLU A 208 2.07 -22.18 -2.55
CA GLU A 208 0.76 -22.23 -3.16
C GLU A 208 0.30 -20.83 -3.60
N THR A 209 -0.66 -20.78 -4.53
CA THR A 209 -1.23 -19.52 -5.02
C THR A 209 -2.71 -19.41 -4.69
N LEU A 210 -3.10 -18.22 -4.28
CA LEU A 210 -4.49 -17.80 -4.19
C LEU A 210 -4.73 -16.74 -5.28
N SER A 211 -5.64 -17.02 -6.22
CA SER A 211 -5.92 -16.13 -7.35
C SER A 211 -7.21 -15.34 -7.14
N PHE A 212 -7.14 -14.05 -7.40
CA PHE A 212 -8.26 -13.14 -7.30
C PHE A 212 -8.52 -12.46 -8.65
N HIS A 213 -9.64 -12.80 -9.28
CA HIS A 213 -10.05 -12.17 -10.53
C HIS A 213 -10.77 -10.86 -10.22
N ARG A 214 -10.11 -9.73 -10.43
CA ARG A 214 -10.73 -8.40 -10.37
C ARG A 214 -11.19 -7.96 -11.76
N LYS A 215 -12.49 -7.68 -11.90
CA LYS A 215 -12.96 -6.87 -13.04
C LYS A 215 -12.47 -5.45 -12.84
N ALA A 216 -11.63 -4.94 -13.76
CA ALA A 216 -11.20 -3.55 -13.71
C ALA A 216 -12.43 -2.63 -13.81
N LEU A 217 -12.70 -1.88 -12.74
CA LEU A 217 -13.82 -0.93 -12.63
C LEU A 217 -13.71 0.29 -13.56
N SER A 218 -12.63 0.42 -14.33
CA SER A 218 -12.31 1.61 -15.14
C SER A 218 -12.29 1.39 -16.66
N SER A 219 -12.71 0.22 -17.18
CA SER A 219 -12.74 0.02 -18.62
C SER A 219 -14.03 0.56 -19.25
N LEU A 220 -14.03 1.84 -19.62
CA LEU A 220 -14.97 2.42 -20.59
C LEU A 220 -14.71 1.93 -22.03
N HIS A 221 -13.69 1.14 -22.26
CA HIS A 221 -13.41 0.46 -23.53
C HIS A 221 -13.67 -1.04 -23.37
N ARG A 222 -14.86 -1.45 -23.82
CA ARG A 222 -15.21 -2.83 -24.15
C ARG A 222 -14.35 -3.22 -25.35
N ASP A 223 -13.69 -4.36 -25.29
CA ASP A 223 -12.92 -5.01 -26.35
C ASP A 223 -11.38 -4.86 -26.28
N THR A 224 -10.78 -5.28 -25.18
CA THR A 224 -9.43 -5.87 -25.25
C THR A 224 -9.27 -6.88 -24.11
N ASP A 225 -8.61 -7.98 -24.41
CA ASP A 225 -8.24 -9.12 -23.52
C ASP A 225 -7.44 -8.70 -22.26
N GLN A 226 -7.17 -7.40 -22.11
CA GLN A 226 -6.39 -6.76 -21.04
C GLN A 226 -7.22 -6.32 -19.83
N SER A 227 -8.53 -6.58 -19.79
CA SER A 227 -9.40 -6.16 -18.67
C SER A 227 -9.39 -7.12 -17.48
N GLN A 228 -8.76 -8.30 -17.59
CA GLN A 228 -8.67 -9.31 -16.55
C GLN A 228 -7.22 -9.49 -16.13
N ARG A 229 -6.77 -8.68 -15.19
CA ARG A 229 -5.50 -8.94 -14.50
C ARG A 229 -5.77 -9.89 -13.35
N GLU A 230 -5.04 -10.97 -13.33
CA GLU A 230 -5.05 -11.92 -12.24
C GLU A 230 -4.14 -11.40 -11.14
N GLU A 231 -4.74 -10.91 -10.06
CA GLU A 231 -4.02 -10.64 -8.83
C GLU A 231 -3.80 -11.98 -8.11
N ARG A 232 -2.57 -12.24 -7.72
CA ARG A 232 -2.17 -13.46 -7.00
C ARG A 232 -1.58 -13.12 -5.66
N VAL A 233 -1.79 -14.02 -4.71
CA VAL A 233 -1.05 -14.07 -3.46
C VAL A 233 -0.36 -15.42 -3.39
N TRP A 234 0.98 -15.41 -3.40
CA TRP A 234 1.77 -16.61 -3.14
C TRP A 234 1.93 -16.77 -1.63
N ILE A 235 1.62 -17.93 -1.13
CA ILE A 235 1.74 -18.28 0.29
C ILE A 235 2.72 -19.41 0.46
N ASN A 236 3.60 -19.34 1.47
CA ASN A 236 4.52 -20.42 1.73
C ASN A 236 3.79 -21.63 2.35
N HIS A 237 4.41 -22.81 2.27
CA HIS A 237 3.85 -24.09 2.76
C HIS A 237 3.39 -24.01 4.22
N LYS A 238 4.06 -23.20 5.04
CA LYS A 238 3.72 -23.01 6.45
C LYS A 238 2.38 -22.28 6.61
N LEU A 239 2.16 -21.22 5.82
CA LEU A 239 0.89 -20.49 5.84
C LEU A 239 -0.23 -21.33 5.23
N ALA A 240 0.03 -22.04 4.13
CA ALA A 240 -0.92 -22.93 3.50
C ALA A 240 -1.43 -24.00 4.48
N GLY A 241 -0.52 -24.73 5.13
CA GLY A 241 -0.87 -25.74 6.12
C GLY A 241 -1.63 -25.17 7.34
N HIS A 242 -1.36 -23.93 7.74
CA HIS A 242 -2.14 -23.26 8.81
C HIS A 242 -3.57 -22.92 8.37
N LEU A 243 -3.77 -22.52 7.13
CA LEU A 243 -5.10 -22.21 6.58
C LEU A 243 -5.94 -23.49 6.41
N ASP A 244 -5.33 -24.57 5.89
CA ASP A 244 -6.00 -25.86 5.73
C ASP A 244 -6.43 -26.47 7.08
N GLY A 245 -5.58 -26.37 8.10
CA GLY A 245 -5.91 -26.82 9.44
C GLY A 245 -7.11 -26.08 10.05
N ARG A 246 -7.32 -24.80 9.72
CA ARG A 246 -8.50 -24.03 10.15
C ARG A 246 -9.77 -24.43 9.41
N GLN A 247 -9.69 -24.77 8.14
CA GLN A 247 -10.85 -25.25 7.36
C GLN A 247 -11.36 -26.59 7.90
N GLN A 248 -10.48 -27.47 8.38
CA GLN A 248 -10.88 -28.74 9.01
C GLN A 248 -11.58 -28.57 10.35
N ILE A 249 -11.28 -27.50 11.12
CA ILE A 249 -11.91 -27.22 12.42
C ILE A 249 -13.32 -26.61 12.25
N THR A 250 -13.63 -26.01 11.11
CA THR A 250 -14.93 -25.37 10.85
C THR A 250 -15.97 -26.34 10.28
N MET A 251 -15.61 -27.60 10.04
CA MET A 251 -16.53 -28.66 9.56
C MET A 251 -17.07 -29.60 10.67
N PHE A 252 -16.92 -29.22 11.93
CA PHE A 252 -17.49 -29.98 13.05
C PHE A 252 -18.47 -29.13 13.86
#